data_23d3fcc59840bff3c072b8def2e4de55
#
_entry.id   23d3fcc59840bff3c072b8def2e4de55
#
_cell.length_a   1.000
_cell.length_b   1.000
_cell.length_c   1.000
_cell.angle_alpha   90.00
_cell.angle_beta   90.00
_cell.angle_gamma   90.00
#
_symmetry.space_group_name_H-M   'P 1'
#
loop_
_entity.id
_entity.type
_entity.pdbx_description
1 polymer ?
#
loop_
_entity_poly.entity_id
_entity_poly.type
_entity_poly.pdbx_seq_one_letter_code
_entity_poly.pdbx_strand_id
1 'polypeptide(L)'
;MLFRSIAHELGHIMLDHHITHEKTRIFRNELSCSEYDELEEEADYFASLILVPHAALLGFQIRNANYIKVMCKISEPAAKRRFYEFVEWKSHIGSQDEYDKRIFHLYYNFIYKRKCKHCNASLIQRYGKYCPICGQKNTLEWGDGNNMKYPLLDTYQNGKLKECPNCHNEETNIEGDYCQICGKYIINKCSNINCQNNEILPSNARYCPICGGNSTFFDAKFLKAWDYKEYKKLSDGFMNIPDDIIDEELPFD
;
A
#
# COMPACT_ATOMS: atom_id res chain seq x y z
N MET A 1 -13.03 18.22 7.76
CA MET A 1 -14.43 18.71 7.61
C MET A 1 -14.93 18.51 6.17
N LEU A 2 -14.24 18.99 5.14
CA LEU A 2 -14.72 18.95 3.74
C LEU A 2 -15.20 17.57 3.25
N PHE A 3 -14.39 16.51 3.47
CA PHE A 3 -14.75 15.16 3.02
C PHE A 3 -16.02 14.59 3.69
N ARG A 4 -16.26 14.91 4.97
CA ARG A 4 -17.48 14.49 5.65
C ARG A 4 -18.71 15.16 5.04
N SER A 5 -18.65 16.46 4.78
CA SER A 5 -19.75 17.18 4.16
C SER A 5 -20.06 16.66 2.76
N ILE A 6 -19.03 16.40 1.94
CA ILE A 6 -19.22 15.81 0.61
C ILE A 6 -19.86 14.41 0.69
N ALA A 7 -19.37 13.56 1.61
CA ALA A 7 -19.92 12.21 1.78
C ALA A 7 -21.36 12.23 2.30
N HIS A 8 -21.73 13.21 3.13
CA HIS A 8 -23.08 13.42 3.62
C HIS A 8 -24.03 13.85 2.48
N GLU A 9 -23.66 14.87 1.69
CA GLU A 9 -24.44 15.28 0.52
C GLU A 9 -24.59 14.15 -0.51
N LEU A 10 -23.52 13.37 -0.70
CA LEU A 10 -23.59 12.16 -1.53
C LEU A 10 -24.59 11.14 -0.96
N GLY A 11 -24.71 11.05 0.36
CA GLY A 11 -25.72 10.22 1.03
C GLY A 11 -27.12 10.59 0.61
N HIS A 12 -27.48 11.87 0.66
CA HIS A 12 -28.79 12.33 0.23
C HIS A 12 -29.08 12.00 -1.24
N ILE A 13 -28.07 12.07 -2.13
CA ILE A 13 -28.21 11.74 -3.54
C ILE A 13 -28.41 10.23 -3.72
N MET A 14 -27.54 9.42 -3.09
CA MET A 14 -27.54 7.96 -3.29
C MET A 14 -28.70 7.23 -2.64
N LEU A 15 -29.30 7.84 -1.61
CA LEU A 15 -30.50 7.34 -0.93
C LEU A 15 -31.80 7.92 -1.53
N ASP A 16 -31.68 8.65 -2.65
CA ASP A 16 -32.81 9.22 -3.39
C ASP A 16 -33.70 10.16 -2.56
N HIS A 17 -33.17 10.81 -1.52
CA HIS A 17 -33.92 11.70 -0.64
C HIS A 17 -34.61 12.84 -1.41
N HIS A 18 -34.02 13.32 -2.50
CA HIS A 18 -34.59 14.36 -3.35
C HIS A 18 -35.79 13.86 -4.16
N ILE A 19 -35.77 12.60 -4.60
CA ILE A 19 -36.84 11.99 -5.42
C ILE A 19 -38.05 11.67 -4.53
N THR A 20 -37.80 11.08 -3.35
CA THR A 20 -38.84 10.69 -2.41
C THR A 20 -39.72 11.86 -1.99
N HIS A 21 -39.14 13.07 -1.92
CA HIS A 21 -39.84 14.29 -1.52
C HIS A 21 -40.11 15.26 -2.68
N GLU A 22 -39.92 14.83 -3.95
CA GLU A 22 -40.14 15.62 -5.18
C GLU A 22 -39.48 17.01 -5.16
N LYS A 23 -38.34 17.16 -4.46
CA LYS A 23 -37.65 18.43 -4.24
C LYS A 23 -36.20 18.40 -4.68
N THR A 24 -35.76 19.49 -5.31
CA THR A 24 -34.35 19.68 -5.67
C THR A 24 -33.45 20.04 -4.47
N ARG A 25 -34.06 20.50 -3.36
CA ARG A 25 -33.40 20.79 -2.11
C ARG A 25 -34.33 20.42 -0.95
N ILE A 26 -33.79 19.80 0.10
CA ILE A 26 -34.52 19.47 1.31
C ILE A 26 -34.27 20.58 2.33
N PHE A 27 -35.33 21.33 2.65
CA PHE A 27 -35.29 22.36 3.69
C PHE A 27 -36.02 21.89 4.94
N ARG A 28 -35.37 22.08 6.10
CA ARG A 28 -35.92 21.70 7.42
C ARG A 28 -37.33 22.19 7.69
N ASN A 29 -37.69 23.38 7.18
CA ASN A 29 -39.01 23.99 7.37
C ASN A 29 -40.12 23.43 6.46
N GLU A 30 -39.81 22.51 5.57
CA GLU A 30 -40.71 21.88 4.61
C GLU A 30 -41.07 20.44 4.96
N LEU A 31 -40.38 19.87 5.93
CA LEU A 31 -40.56 18.52 6.48
C LEU A 31 -41.00 18.64 7.96
N SER A 32 -41.61 17.59 8.48
CA SER A 32 -41.71 17.46 9.93
C SER A 32 -40.31 17.31 10.54
N CYS A 33 -40.15 17.70 11.82
CA CYS A 33 -38.85 17.56 12.48
C CYS A 33 -38.35 16.11 12.47
N SER A 34 -39.24 15.13 12.63
CA SER A 34 -38.89 13.70 12.62
C SER A 34 -38.44 13.22 11.25
N GLU A 35 -39.12 13.60 10.17
CA GLU A 35 -38.74 13.23 8.79
C GLU A 35 -37.39 13.84 8.41
N TYR A 36 -37.15 15.11 8.75
CA TYR A 36 -35.89 15.75 8.48
C TYR A 36 -34.73 15.07 9.24
N ASP A 37 -34.94 14.80 10.54
CA ASP A 37 -33.94 14.18 11.39
C ASP A 37 -33.59 12.74 10.90
N GLU A 38 -34.60 11.98 10.41
CA GLU A 38 -34.37 10.64 9.82
C GLU A 38 -33.50 10.72 8.56
N LEU A 39 -33.76 11.63 7.63
CA LEU A 39 -32.98 11.79 6.41
C LEU A 39 -31.53 12.23 6.70
N GLU A 40 -31.34 13.11 7.68
CA GLU A 40 -30.00 13.53 8.13
C GLU A 40 -29.24 12.37 8.79
N GLU A 41 -29.92 11.53 9.60
CA GLU A 41 -29.30 10.35 10.21
C GLU A 41 -28.90 9.31 9.16
N GLU A 42 -29.72 9.06 8.15
CA GLU A 42 -29.41 8.16 7.04
C GLU A 42 -28.22 8.66 6.24
N ALA A 43 -28.17 9.96 5.90
CA ALA A 43 -27.06 10.56 5.18
C ALA A 43 -25.74 10.54 6.01
N ASP A 44 -25.84 10.82 7.31
CA ASP A 44 -24.67 10.73 8.23
C ASP A 44 -24.19 9.27 8.38
N TYR A 45 -25.10 8.31 8.44
CA TYR A 45 -24.75 6.89 8.49
C TYR A 45 -24.09 6.44 7.20
N PHE A 46 -24.64 6.77 6.04
CA PHE A 46 -24.04 6.53 4.74
C PHE A 46 -22.62 7.12 4.64
N ALA A 47 -22.46 8.38 5.03
CA ALA A 47 -21.15 9.04 5.05
C ALA A 47 -20.15 8.29 5.95
N SER A 48 -20.59 7.79 7.09
CA SER A 48 -19.74 7.04 8.01
C SER A 48 -19.25 5.72 7.40
N LEU A 49 -20.13 5.03 6.66
CA LEU A 49 -19.80 3.76 5.97
C LEU A 49 -18.82 3.95 4.84
N ILE A 50 -18.98 5.01 4.04
CA ILE A 50 -18.07 5.31 2.93
C ILE A 50 -16.69 5.74 3.43
N LEU A 51 -16.66 6.63 4.43
CA LEU A 51 -15.39 7.16 4.94
C LEU A 51 -14.58 6.14 5.75
N VAL A 52 -15.25 5.21 6.42
CA VAL A 52 -14.62 4.20 7.29
C VAL A 52 -15.35 2.85 7.16
N PRO A 53 -15.20 2.14 6.04
CA PRO A 53 -15.89 0.86 5.83
C PRO A 53 -15.47 -0.20 6.84
N HIS A 54 -16.41 -1.01 7.32
CA HIS A 54 -16.14 -2.11 8.26
C HIS A 54 -15.14 -3.13 7.70
N ALA A 55 -15.26 -3.47 6.42
CA ALA A 55 -14.33 -4.39 5.75
C ALA A 55 -12.87 -3.86 5.76
N ALA A 56 -12.67 -2.54 5.62
CA ALA A 56 -11.35 -1.94 5.76
C ALA A 56 -10.83 -2.02 7.20
N LEU A 57 -11.70 -1.77 8.19
CA LEU A 57 -11.33 -1.88 9.61
C LEU A 57 -10.92 -3.31 9.99
N LEU A 58 -11.55 -4.32 9.39
CA LEU A 58 -11.16 -5.73 9.59
C LEU A 58 -9.71 -5.97 9.14
N GLY A 59 -9.33 -5.43 8.00
CA GLY A 59 -7.96 -5.53 7.46
C GLY A 59 -6.90 -4.88 8.34
N PHE A 60 -7.24 -3.81 9.05
CA PHE A 60 -6.34 -3.14 9.99
C PHE A 60 -6.16 -3.88 11.32
N GLN A 61 -6.92 -4.92 11.59
CA GLN A 61 -6.94 -5.63 12.89
C GLN A 61 -7.17 -4.66 14.06
N ILE A 62 -8.16 -3.81 13.92
CA ILE A 62 -8.49 -2.75 14.89
C ILE A 62 -8.73 -3.34 16.28
N ARG A 63 -8.07 -2.75 17.29
CA ARG A 63 -8.17 -3.17 18.70
C ARG A 63 -8.96 -2.20 19.58
N ASN A 64 -9.02 -0.92 19.19
CA ASN A 64 -9.74 0.11 19.93
C ASN A 64 -10.05 1.33 19.04
N ALA A 65 -10.91 2.23 19.54
CA ALA A 65 -11.32 3.43 18.83
C ALA A 65 -10.16 4.38 18.49
N ASN A 66 -9.11 4.42 19.30
CA ASN A 66 -7.98 5.32 19.04
C ASN A 66 -7.22 4.95 17.75
N TYR A 67 -7.17 3.67 17.39
CA TYR A 67 -6.64 3.24 16.08
C TYR A 67 -7.45 3.85 14.94
N ILE A 68 -8.78 3.78 15.00
CA ILE A 68 -9.66 4.37 13.97
C ILE A 68 -9.44 5.89 13.88
N LYS A 69 -9.39 6.58 15.04
CA LYS A 69 -9.13 8.03 15.10
C LYS A 69 -7.86 8.42 14.35
N VAL A 70 -6.77 7.72 14.60
CA VAL A 70 -5.45 8.04 14.03
C VAL A 70 -5.39 7.68 12.54
N MET A 71 -5.84 6.49 12.17
CA MET A 71 -5.71 5.98 10.80
C MET A 71 -6.69 6.66 9.83
N CYS A 72 -7.91 6.91 10.28
CA CYS A 72 -8.95 7.54 9.45
C CYS A 72 -9.02 9.06 9.62
N LYS A 73 -8.21 9.64 10.52
CA LYS A 73 -8.17 11.08 10.82
C LYS A 73 -9.55 11.68 11.15
N ILE A 74 -10.34 10.95 11.93
CA ILE A 74 -11.67 11.38 12.37
C ILE A 74 -11.66 11.82 13.84
N SER A 75 -12.74 12.49 14.29
CA SER A 75 -12.88 12.91 15.68
C SER A 75 -12.99 11.73 16.64
N GLU A 76 -12.68 11.95 17.91
CA GLU A 76 -12.77 10.91 18.92
C GLU A 76 -14.20 10.36 19.14
N PRO A 77 -15.25 11.19 19.21
CA PRO A 77 -16.62 10.69 19.28
C PRO A 77 -17.00 9.83 18.08
N ALA A 78 -16.64 10.26 16.86
CA ALA A 78 -16.90 9.49 15.64
C ALA A 78 -16.14 8.16 15.65
N ALA A 79 -14.89 8.14 16.11
CA ALA A 79 -14.08 6.92 16.22
C ALA A 79 -14.65 5.93 17.24
N LYS A 80 -15.16 6.42 18.39
CA LYS A 80 -15.82 5.58 19.41
C LYS A 80 -17.10 4.95 18.86
N ARG A 81 -17.97 5.75 18.23
CA ARG A 81 -19.21 5.25 17.59
C ARG A 81 -18.87 4.21 16.53
N ARG A 82 -17.92 4.51 15.65
CA ARG A 82 -17.51 3.61 14.56
C ARG A 82 -16.88 2.31 15.05
N PHE A 83 -16.13 2.36 16.15
CA PHE A 83 -15.58 1.16 16.77
C PHE A 83 -16.67 0.26 17.34
N TYR A 84 -17.67 0.83 18.01
CA TYR A 84 -18.81 0.10 18.53
C TYR A 84 -19.59 -0.61 17.40
N GLU A 85 -19.95 0.13 16.36
CA GLU A 85 -20.64 -0.39 15.17
C GLU A 85 -19.83 -1.50 14.48
N PHE A 86 -18.50 -1.34 14.41
CA PHE A 86 -17.59 -2.34 13.85
C PHE A 86 -17.56 -3.64 14.68
N VAL A 87 -17.53 -3.55 16.00
CA VAL A 87 -17.54 -4.73 16.88
C VAL A 87 -18.87 -5.48 16.76
N GLU A 88 -19.97 -4.75 16.72
CA GLU A 88 -21.31 -5.31 16.51
C GLU A 88 -21.43 -6.00 15.15
N TRP A 89 -21.08 -5.30 14.07
CA TRP A 89 -21.04 -5.85 12.72
C TRP A 89 -20.19 -7.14 12.66
N LYS A 90 -19.00 -7.13 13.25
CA LYS A 90 -18.10 -8.28 13.28
C LYS A 90 -18.68 -9.48 14.02
N SER A 91 -19.48 -9.27 15.08
CA SER A 91 -20.11 -10.35 15.86
C SER A 91 -21.23 -11.07 15.12
N HIS A 92 -21.89 -10.40 14.17
CA HIS A 92 -23.03 -10.93 13.42
C HIS A 92 -22.64 -11.56 12.06
N ILE A 93 -21.41 -11.31 11.57
CA ILE A 93 -20.98 -11.83 10.28
C ILE A 93 -20.26 -13.16 10.45
N GLY A 94 -20.93 -14.25 10.09
CA GLY A 94 -20.36 -15.61 10.07
C GLY A 94 -19.41 -15.86 8.92
N SER A 95 -19.53 -15.12 7.80
CA SER A 95 -18.63 -15.11 6.65
C SER A 95 -18.73 -13.77 5.94
N GLN A 96 -17.59 -13.26 5.46
CA GLN A 96 -17.59 -12.06 4.62
C GLN A 96 -18.42 -12.32 3.36
N ASP A 97 -19.39 -11.46 3.09
CA ASP A 97 -20.14 -11.50 1.86
C ASP A 97 -19.32 -11.01 0.65
N GLU A 98 -19.87 -11.11 -0.53
CA GLU A 98 -19.20 -10.71 -1.77
C GLU A 98 -18.90 -9.19 -1.79
N TYR A 99 -19.79 -8.37 -1.21
CA TYR A 99 -19.61 -6.90 -1.13
C TYR A 99 -18.46 -6.54 -0.19
N ASP A 100 -18.38 -7.18 0.96
CA ASP A 100 -17.28 -6.97 1.91
C ASP A 100 -15.93 -7.33 1.31
N LYS A 101 -15.84 -8.44 0.55
CA LYS A 101 -14.63 -8.83 -0.18
C LYS A 101 -14.23 -7.80 -1.22
N ARG A 102 -15.19 -7.26 -1.98
CA ARG A 102 -14.94 -6.21 -2.97
C ARG A 102 -14.46 -4.93 -2.31
N ILE A 103 -15.10 -4.48 -1.22
CA ILE A 103 -14.69 -3.32 -0.45
C ILE A 103 -13.27 -3.52 0.10
N PHE A 104 -12.99 -4.67 0.71
CA PHE A 104 -11.65 -5.00 1.20
C PHE A 104 -10.60 -4.93 0.09
N HIS A 105 -10.92 -5.42 -1.10
CA HIS A 105 -10.03 -5.38 -2.26
C HIS A 105 -9.75 -3.92 -2.71
N LEU A 106 -10.78 -3.07 -2.76
CA LEU A 106 -10.62 -1.65 -3.07
C LEU A 106 -9.69 -0.92 -2.08
N TYR A 107 -9.76 -1.27 -0.80
CA TYR A 107 -8.94 -0.68 0.25
C TYR A 107 -7.60 -1.39 0.49
N TYR A 108 -7.29 -2.46 -0.27
CA TYR A 108 -6.12 -3.29 -0.05
C TYR A 108 -4.82 -2.47 0.04
N ASN A 109 -4.58 -1.60 -0.91
CA ASN A 109 -3.39 -0.76 -0.94
C ASN A 109 -3.32 0.21 0.25
N PHE A 110 -4.45 0.75 0.67
CA PHE A 110 -4.54 1.63 1.83
C PHE A 110 -4.26 0.87 3.14
N ILE A 111 -4.82 -0.31 3.29
CA ILE A 111 -4.66 -1.16 4.48
C ILE A 111 -3.20 -1.61 4.64
N TYR A 112 -2.58 -2.03 3.55
CA TYR A 112 -1.24 -2.63 3.57
C TYR A 112 -0.12 -1.69 3.14
N LYS A 113 -0.40 -0.39 2.99
CA LYS A 113 0.67 0.58 2.75
C LYS A 113 1.64 0.62 3.93
N ARG A 114 2.92 0.58 3.62
CA ARG A 114 4.01 0.61 4.60
C ARG A 114 5.06 1.60 4.14
N LYS A 115 5.65 2.26 5.13
CA LYS A 115 6.81 3.12 4.97
C LYS A 115 7.97 2.49 5.75
N CYS A 116 9.13 2.40 5.12
CA CYS A 116 10.33 1.96 5.81
C CYS A 116 11.01 3.16 6.48
N LYS A 117 11.24 3.09 7.81
CA LYS A 117 11.96 4.15 8.56
C LYS A 117 13.42 4.32 8.15
N HIS A 118 14.03 3.29 7.60
CA HIS A 118 15.44 3.29 7.24
C HIS A 118 15.69 3.83 5.82
N CYS A 119 15.02 3.28 4.80
CA CYS A 119 15.24 3.69 3.40
C CYS A 119 14.14 4.58 2.83
N ASN A 120 13.11 4.93 3.61
CA ASN A 120 11.93 5.71 3.20
C ASN A 120 11.13 5.14 2.03
N ALA A 121 11.34 3.86 1.69
CA ALA A 121 10.57 3.21 0.63
C ALA A 121 9.09 3.16 0.99
N SER A 122 8.23 3.44 0.01
CA SER A 122 6.78 3.23 0.07
C SER A 122 6.46 1.86 -0.50
N LEU A 123 5.71 1.06 0.22
CA LEU A 123 5.49 -0.36 -0.06
C LEU A 123 4.03 -0.73 0.18
N ILE A 124 3.57 -1.75 -0.54
CA ILE A 124 2.34 -2.48 -0.21
C ILE A 124 2.78 -3.85 0.30
N GLN A 125 2.64 -4.08 1.61
CA GLN A 125 3.11 -5.30 2.25
C GLN A 125 2.17 -5.78 3.34
N ARG A 126 1.58 -6.96 3.13
CA ARG A 126 0.65 -7.58 4.07
C ARG A 126 1.38 -8.31 5.19
N TYR A 127 2.43 -9.04 4.86
CA TYR A 127 3.18 -9.90 5.78
C TYR A 127 4.67 -9.59 5.73
N GLY A 128 5.38 -10.02 6.77
CA GLY A 128 6.83 -9.96 6.84
C GLY A 128 7.34 -8.89 7.81
N LYS A 129 8.57 -9.10 8.23
CA LYS A 129 9.27 -8.26 9.21
C LYS A 129 10.41 -7.46 8.59
N TYR A 130 10.79 -7.80 7.35
CA TYR A 130 11.92 -7.19 6.67
C TYR A 130 11.46 -6.26 5.55
N CYS A 131 12.16 -5.16 5.37
CA CYS A 131 11.94 -4.28 4.24
C CYS A 131 12.46 -4.94 2.94
N PRO A 132 11.64 -5.13 1.90
CA PRO A 132 12.09 -5.76 0.66
C PRO A 132 13.09 -4.91 -0.13
N ILE A 133 13.27 -3.64 0.20
CA ILE A 133 14.19 -2.74 -0.47
C ILE A 133 15.58 -2.75 0.20
N CYS A 134 15.66 -2.52 1.52
CA CYS A 134 16.92 -2.38 2.24
C CYS A 134 17.28 -3.57 3.17
N GLY A 135 16.40 -4.57 3.28
CA GLY A 135 16.64 -5.76 4.11
C GLY A 135 16.51 -5.54 5.63
N GLN A 136 16.30 -4.32 6.11
CA GLN A 136 16.26 -4.02 7.53
C GLN A 136 15.01 -4.60 8.18
N LYS A 137 15.21 -5.20 9.37
CA LYS A 137 14.16 -5.85 10.15
C LYS A 137 13.41 -4.85 11.01
N ASN A 138 12.07 -5.02 11.13
CA ASN A 138 11.21 -4.24 12.01
C ASN A 138 11.22 -2.72 11.77
N THR A 139 11.51 -2.29 10.55
CA THR A 139 11.54 -0.88 10.15
C THR A 139 10.27 -0.41 9.46
N LEU A 140 9.32 -1.31 9.22
CA LEU A 140 8.08 -1.03 8.50
C LEU A 140 7.00 -0.52 9.46
N GLU A 141 6.42 0.62 9.11
CA GLU A 141 5.24 1.18 9.79
C GLU A 141 4.14 1.49 8.77
N TRP A 142 2.90 1.59 9.25
CA TRP A 142 1.80 2.00 8.38
C TRP A 142 1.94 3.48 8.03
N GLY A 143 1.73 3.80 6.75
CA GLY A 143 1.79 5.17 6.26
C GLY A 143 2.35 5.27 4.85
N ASP A 144 2.39 6.50 4.36
CA ASP A 144 2.94 6.83 3.06
C ASP A 144 4.44 7.14 3.22
N GLY A 145 5.27 6.47 2.43
CA GLY A 145 6.68 6.79 2.28
C GLY A 145 6.89 7.92 1.26
N ASN A 146 8.15 8.26 1.02
CA ASN A 146 8.50 9.12 -0.11
C ASN A 146 8.20 8.40 -1.43
N ASN A 147 8.14 9.17 -2.54
CA ASN A 147 8.00 8.61 -3.87
C ASN A 147 9.03 7.49 -4.08
N MET A 148 8.56 6.37 -4.65
CA MET A 148 9.38 5.21 -4.88
C MET A 148 10.58 5.57 -5.77
N LYS A 149 11.79 5.52 -5.19
CA LYS A 149 13.05 5.71 -5.93
C LYS A 149 13.57 4.44 -6.60
N TYR A 150 12.86 3.34 -6.41
CA TYR A 150 13.26 2.00 -6.84
C TYR A 150 12.21 1.46 -7.80
N PRO A 151 12.28 1.81 -9.10
CA PRO A 151 11.26 1.44 -10.07
C PRO A 151 11.14 -0.08 -10.19
N LEU A 152 9.94 -0.52 -10.51
CA LEU A 152 9.66 -1.91 -10.85
C LEU A 152 10.28 -2.23 -12.22
N LEU A 153 10.81 -3.42 -12.39
CA LEU A 153 11.08 -3.97 -13.70
C LEU A 153 9.75 -4.42 -14.34
N ASP A 154 9.65 -4.27 -15.66
CA ASP A 154 8.45 -4.64 -16.39
C ASP A 154 8.17 -6.15 -16.32
N THR A 155 6.97 -6.49 -15.88
CA THR A 155 6.51 -7.88 -15.72
C THR A 155 5.17 -8.12 -16.38
N TYR A 156 4.90 -9.38 -16.70
CA TYR A 156 3.56 -9.88 -16.97
C TYR A 156 2.76 -10.02 -15.67
N GLN A 157 1.46 -10.29 -15.79
CA GLN A 157 0.59 -10.51 -14.61
C GLN A 157 1.02 -11.69 -13.73
N ASN A 158 1.70 -12.67 -14.30
CA ASN A 158 2.25 -13.82 -13.59
C ASN A 158 3.60 -13.52 -12.89
N GLY A 159 4.04 -12.27 -12.88
CA GLY A 159 5.28 -11.81 -12.22
C GLY A 159 6.57 -12.09 -12.99
N LYS A 160 6.51 -12.68 -14.19
CA LYS A 160 7.67 -12.88 -15.05
C LYS A 160 8.10 -11.57 -15.72
N LEU A 161 9.40 -11.34 -15.83
CA LEU A 161 9.94 -10.20 -16.59
C LEU A 161 9.48 -10.26 -18.04
N LYS A 162 9.16 -9.12 -18.65
CA LYS A 162 8.86 -9.05 -20.09
C LYS A 162 10.10 -9.24 -20.95
N GLU A 163 11.25 -8.81 -20.45
CA GLU A 163 12.54 -8.94 -21.08
C GLU A 163 13.58 -9.44 -20.05
N CYS A 164 14.47 -10.32 -20.46
CA CYS A 164 15.56 -10.78 -19.62
C CYS A 164 16.67 -9.71 -19.52
N PRO A 165 16.96 -9.15 -18.33
CA PRO A 165 17.96 -8.08 -18.19
C PRO A 165 19.40 -8.52 -18.51
N ASN A 166 19.67 -9.82 -18.64
CA ASN A 166 20.98 -10.35 -18.89
C ASN A 166 21.28 -10.56 -20.40
N CYS A 167 20.30 -11.03 -21.16
CA CYS A 167 20.54 -11.40 -22.57
C CYS A 167 19.50 -10.78 -23.52
N HIS A 168 18.64 -9.89 -23.02
CA HIS A 168 17.62 -9.19 -23.77
C HIS A 168 16.61 -10.08 -24.51
N ASN A 169 16.45 -11.33 -24.04
CA ASN A 169 15.41 -12.21 -24.56
C ASN A 169 14.03 -11.67 -24.18
N GLU A 170 13.18 -11.42 -25.15
CA GLU A 170 11.80 -10.92 -24.99
C GLU A 170 10.77 -12.07 -24.85
N GLU A 171 11.15 -13.29 -25.22
CA GLU A 171 10.31 -14.49 -25.08
C GLU A 171 10.47 -15.10 -23.68
N THR A 172 9.91 -14.44 -22.68
CA THR A 172 10.04 -14.82 -21.26
C THR A 172 8.74 -15.36 -20.66
N ASN A 173 7.59 -15.20 -21.36
CA ASN A 173 6.30 -15.72 -20.89
C ASN A 173 6.10 -17.21 -21.22
N ILE A 174 7.08 -18.00 -20.89
CA ILE A 174 7.19 -19.44 -21.13
C ILE A 174 6.99 -20.23 -19.84
N GLU A 175 6.90 -21.54 -19.90
CA GLU A 175 6.87 -22.39 -18.73
C GLU A 175 8.23 -22.37 -17.97
N GLY A 176 8.18 -22.44 -16.64
CA GLY A 176 9.37 -22.40 -15.78
C GLY A 176 9.74 -20.99 -15.31
N ASP A 177 10.78 -20.91 -14.47
CA ASP A 177 11.20 -19.70 -13.75
C ASP A 177 12.48 -19.07 -14.34
N TYR A 178 13.02 -19.66 -15.39
CA TYR A 178 14.34 -19.33 -15.95
C TYR A 178 14.26 -18.88 -17.40
N CYS A 179 15.11 -17.93 -17.78
CA CYS A 179 15.32 -17.58 -19.17
C CYS A 179 15.90 -18.76 -19.94
N GLN A 180 15.27 -19.17 -21.03
CA GLN A 180 15.72 -20.30 -21.86
C GLN A 180 17.05 -20.05 -22.56
N ILE A 181 17.45 -18.78 -22.76
CA ILE A 181 18.67 -18.41 -23.44
C ILE A 181 19.88 -18.41 -22.50
N CYS A 182 19.75 -17.78 -21.31
CA CYS A 182 20.91 -17.57 -20.44
C CYS A 182 20.78 -18.23 -19.05
N GLY A 183 19.69 -18.93 -18.76
CA GLY A 183 19.47 -19.64 -17.50
C GLY A 183 19.29 -18.77 -16.26
N LYS A 184 19.18 -17.44 -16.39
CA LYS A 184 18.92 -16.56 -15.26
C LYS A 184 17.45 -16.59 -14.87
N TYR A 185 17.15 -16.36 -13.57
CA TYR A 185 15.77 -16.24 -13.11
C TYR A 185 15.05 -15.08 -13.82
N ILE A 186 13.83 -15.34 -14.30
CA ILE A 186 12.93 -14.34 -14.90
C ILE A 186 11.74 -14.03 -13.99
N ILE A 187 11.74 -14.58 -12.77
CA ILE A 187 10.76 -14.32 -11.74
C ILE A 187 11.45 -14.03 -10.42
N ASN A 188 10.98 -13.01 -9.70
CA ASN A 188 11.59 -12.62 -8.44
C ASN A 188 11.01 -13.44 -7.28
N LYS A 189 11.87 -14.24 -6.64
CA LYS A 189 11.54 -15.09 -5.50
C LYS A 189 12.59 -14.97 -4.40
N CYS A 190 12.33 -15.56 -3.24
CA CYS A 190 13.34 -15.69 -2.20
C CYS A 190 14.44 -16.68 -2.65
N SER A 191 15.71 -16.27 -2.56
CA SER A 191 16.84 -17.17 -2.88
C SER A 191 17.16 -18.17 -1.76
N ASN A 192 16.64 -17.95 -0.55
CA ASN A 192 16.89 -18.86 0.56
C ASN A 192 15.98 -20.08 0.45
N ILE A 193 16.56 -21.23 0.15
CA ILE A 193 15.87 -22.51 -0.03
C ILE A 193 15.11 -22.97 1.23
N ASN A 194 15.54 -22.53 2.41
CA ASN A 194 14.88 -22.87 3.69
C ASN A 194 13.77 -21.88 4.08
N CYS A 195 13.47 -20.90 3.21
CA CYS A 195 12.42 -19.93 3.49
C CYS A 195 11.06 -20.49 3.10
N GLN A 196 10.09 -20.32 3.99
CA GLN A 196 8.70 -20.73 3.73
C GLN A 196 7.93 -19.76 2.81
N ASN A 197 8.58 -18.71 2.33
CA ASN A 197 7.96 -17.77 1.39
C ASN A 197 7.98 -18.33 -0.02
N ASN A 198 6.84 -18.83 -0.47
CA ASN A 198 6.63 -19.32 -1.84
C ASN A 198 6.02 -18.26 -2.77
N GLU A 199 5.75 -17.06 -2.26
CA GLU A 199 5.13 -15.99 -3.05
C GLU A 199 6.17 -15.31 -3.96
N ILE A 200 5.68 -14.84 -5.10
CA ILE A 200 6.44 -14.00 -6.02
C ILE A 200 6.66 -12.64 -5.35
N LEU A 201 7.90 -12.18 -5.35
CA LEU A 201 8.27 -10.89 -4.84
C LEU A 201 8.06 -9.80 -5.91
N PRO A 202 7.79 -8.54 -5.50
CA PRO A 202 7.83 -7.41 -6.43
C PRO A 202 9.14 -7.37 -7.21
N SER A 203 9.10 -6.97 -8.48
CA SER A 203 10.28 -7.00 -9.36
C SER A 203 11.43 -6.09 -8.90
N ASN A 204 11.16 -5.12 -8.03
CA ASN A 204 12.17 -4.26 -7.39
C ASN A 204 12.60 -4.74 -6.00
N ALA A 205 12.09 -5.85 -5.50
CA ALA A 205 12.45 -6.36 -4.17
C ALA A 205 13.85 -6.99 -4.21
N ARG A 206 14.73 -6.52 -3.34
CA ARG A 206 16.10 -7.03 -3.15
C ARG A 206 16.15 -8.10 -2.08
N TYR A 207 15.22 -8.05 -1.12
CA TYR A 207 15.21 -8.92 0.05
C TYR A 207 13.83 -9.53 0.26
N CYS A 208 13.82 -10.74 0.79
CA CYS A 208 12.59 -11.43 1.17
C CYS A 208 11.97 -10.77 2.40
N PRO A 209 10.69 -10.39 2.38
CA PRO A 209 10.03 -9.77 3.54
C PRO A 209 9.86 -10.72 4.73
N ILE A 210 9.95 -12.04 4.53
CA ILE A 210 9.76 -13.05 5.57
C ILE A 210 11.05 -13.37 6.29
N CYS A 211 12.12 -13.74 5.56
CA CYS A 211 13.39 -14.17 6.15
C CYS A 211 14.52 -13.14 6.07
N GLY A 212 14.37 -12.07 5.28
CA GLY A 212 15.41 -11.05 5.07
C GLY A 212 16.56 -11.48 4.13
N GLY A 213 16.53 -12.71 3.63
CA GLY A 213 17.49 -13.18 2.64
C GLY A 213 17.34 -12.50 1.28
N ASN A 214 18.34 -12.60 0.43
CA ASN A 214 18.30 -12.00 -0.90
C ASN A 214 17.15 -12.53 -1.76
N SER A 215 16.73 -11.72 -2.72
CA SER A 215 15.86 -12.16 -3.81
C SER A 215 16.68 -12.70 -4.98
N THR A 216 16.05 -13.51 -5.85
CA THR A 216 16.68 -14.05 -7.05
C THR A 216 17.19 -12.97 -8.01
N PHE A 217 16.47 -11.83 -8.11
CA PHE A 217 16.89 -10.70 -8.95
C PHE A 217 18.07 -9.94 -8.36
N PHE A 218 18.16 -9.86 -7.04
CA PHE A 218 19.28 -9.21 -6.39
C PHE A 218 20.55 -10.07 -6.51
N ASP A 219 20.45 -11.38 -6.30
CA ASP A 219 21.56 -12.31 -6.50
C ASP A 219 22.02 -12.38 -7.98
N ALA A 220 21.07 -12.27 -8.92
CA ALA A 220 21.37 -12.19 -10.35
C ALA A 220 21.99 -10.84 -10.78
N LYS A 221 22.12 -9.86 -9.85
CA LYS A 221 22.60 -8.50 -10.11
C LYS A 221 21.74 -7.68 -11.08
N PHE A 222 20.47 -8.03 -11.23
CA PHE A 222 19.50 -7.23 -11.98
C PHE A 222 19.10 -5.95 -11.23
N LEU A 223 19.24 -5.97 -9.90
CA LEU A 223 18.97 -4.85 -9.03
C LEU A 223 20.26 -4.37 -8.38
N LYS A 224 20.50 -3.06 -8.44
CA LYS A 224 21.60 -2.42 -7.70
C LYS A 224 21.25 -2.36 -6.21
N ALA A 225 22.25 -2.18 -5.33
CA ALA A 225 22.01 -1.93 -3.91
C ALA A 225 21.08 -0.71 -3.72
N TRP A 226 20.28 -0.71 -2.64
CA TRP A 226 19.29 0.34 -2.42
C TRP A 226 19.91 1.73 -2.20
N ASP A 227 21.12 1.79 -1.68
CA ASP A 227 21.94 2.98 -1.39
C ASP A 227 22.95 3.29 -2.50
N TYR A 228 22.91 2.55 -3.62
CA TYR A 228 23.80 2.77 -4.75
C TYR A 228 23.64 4.19 -5.31
N LYS A 229 24.71 4.97 -5.25
CA LYS A 229 24.80 6.29 -5.88
C LYS A 229 25.41 6.15 -7.27
N GLU A 230 24.69 6.54 -8.29
CA GLU A 230 25.21 6.60 -9.65
C GLU A 230 25.98 7.91 -9.80
N TYR A 231 27.32 7.85 -9.83
CA TYR A 231 28.12 9.01 -10.21
C TYR A 231 27.91 9.24 -11.72
N LYS A 232 27.19 10.31 -12.08
CA LYS A 232 27.16 10.77 -13.46
C LYS A 232 28.60 11.17 -13.82
N LYS A 233 29.24 10.44 -14.73
CA LYS A 233 30.40 10.93 -15.42
C LYS A 233 29.93 12.12 -16.24
N LEU A 234 30.32 13.33 -15.81
CA LEU A 234 30.19 14.52 -16.64
C LEU A 234 31.07 14.31 -17.86
N SER A 235 30.51 14.48 -19.04
CA SER A 235 31.14 14.29 -20.34
C SER A 235 32.17 15.37 -20.70
N ASP A 236 32.60 16.18 -19.75
CA ASP A 236 33.64 17.19 -19.93
C ASP A 236 34.57 17.19 -18.70
N GLY A 237 35.68 16.57 -18.86
CA GLY A 237 37.03 16.67 -18.33
C GLY A 237 37.36 17.27 -16.96
N PHE A 238 36.37 17.53 -16.09
CA PHE A 238 36.60 17.96 -14.70
C PHE A 238 35.80 17.11 -13.73
N MET A 239 36.51 16.35 -12.90
CA MET A 239 35.91 15.71 -11.72
C MET A 239 35.63 16.79 -10.69
N ASN A 240 34.36 17.08 -10.44
CA ASN A 240 33.96 17.69 -9.18
C ASN A 240 34.00 16.60 -8.10
N ILE A 241 35.01 16.62 -7.29
CA ILE A 241 35.10 15.87 -6.03
C ILE A 241 34.09 16.51 -5.09
N PRO A 242 33.13 15.79 -4.49
CA PRO A 242 32.29 16.35 -3.43
C PRO A 242 33.16 16.80 -2.27
N ASP A 243 32.87 17.98 -1.71
CA ASP A 243 33.61 18.61 -0.60
C ASP A 243 33.70 17.75 0.69
N ASP A 244 33.01 16.63 0.75
CA ASP A 244 32.95 15.73 1.92
C ASP A 244 34.12 14.71 1.98
N ILE A 245 35.10 14.77 1.07
CA ILE A 245 36.24 13.81 0.99
C ILE A 245 37.59 14.52 1.25
N ILE A 246 37.60 15.70 1.84
CA ILE A 246 38.86 16.44 2.11
C ILE A 246 39.31 16.28 3.56
N ASP A 247 39.07 15.16 4.23
CA ASP A 247 39.67 14.92 5.56
C ASP A 247 39.95 13.43 5.84
N GLU A 248 40.63 12.75 4.93
CA GLU A 248 41.40 11.57 5.35
C GLU A 248 42.80 11.70 4.75
N GLU A 249 43.74 12.00 5.64
CA GLU A 249 45.17 12.03 5.38
C GLU A 249 45.63 10.72 4.72
N LEU A 250 46.22 10.84 3.53
CA LEU A 250 46.92 9.74 2.89
C LEU A 250 48.18 9.43 3.73
N PRO A 251 48.37 8.23 4.21
CA PRO A 251 49.64 7.86 4.81
C PRO A 251 50.65 7.68 3.70
N PHE A 252 51.52 8.65 3.55
CA PHE A 252 52.81 8.46 2.93
C PHE A 252 53.82 8.30 4.06
N ASP A 253 54.28 7.05 4.22
CA ASP A 253 55.71 6.71 4.44
C ASP A 253 55.91 5.22 4.16
#